data_b20284ca644b9cd5f5d8acbcb160ffed
#
_entry.id   b20284ca644b9cd5f5d8acbcb160ffed
#
_cell.length_a   1.000
_cell.length_b   1.000
_cell.length_c   1.000
_cell.angle_alpha   90.00
_cell.angle_beta   90.00
_cell.angle_gamma   90.00
#
_symmetry.space_group_name_H-M   'P 1'
#
loop_
_entity.id
_entity.type
_entity.pdbx_description
1 polymer ?
#
loop_
_entity_poly.entity_id
_entity_poly.type
_entity_poly.pdbx_seq_one_letter_code
_entity_poly.pdbx_strand_id
1 'polypeptide(L)'
;MQIYDAMALRGPDDWSGPTLPAIGNAVAKLRWISTPFRWHRNTGRELFMVIDGEVDMHVRAGPDAPVDVVNLTSGSMVLIDDGEEHVAYPRGEARILVVEQEQSE
;
A
#
# COMPACT_ATOMS: atom_id res chain seq x y z
N MET A 1 -18.03 3.46 17.36
CA MET A 1 -17.96 3.38 15.89
C MET A 1 -17.04 4.46 15.37
N GLN A 2 -16.20 4.14 14.41
CA GLN A 2 -15.29 5.10 13.80
C GLN A 2 -15.59 5.16 12.29
N ILE A 3 -15.58 6.36 11.72
CA ILE A 3 -15.89 6.57 10.31
C ILE A 3 -14.70 7.28 9.67
N TYR A 4 -14.25 6.76 8.52
CA TYR A 4 -13.13 7.33 7.77
C TYR A 4 -13.59 7.66 6.35
N ASP A 5 -13.24 8.85 5.87
CA ASP A 5 -13.47 9.24 4.49
C ASP A 5 -12.15 9.19 3.73
N ALA A 6 -11.88 8.06 3.11
CA ALA A 6 -10.61 7.83 2.41
C ALA A 6 -10.42 8.76 1.21
N MET A 7 -11.51 9.16 0.56
CA MET A 7 -11.44 10.06 -0.60
C MET A 7 -11.05 11.48 -0.21
N ALA A 8 -11.32 11.88 1.03
CA ALA A 8 -10.98 13.20 1.53
C ALA A 8 -9.59 13.27 2.16
N LEU A 9 -8.90 12.15 2.23
CA LEU A 9 -7.60 12.09 2.89
C LEU A 9 -6.57 12.94 2.16
N ARG A 10 -5.93 13.86 2.89
CA ARG A 10 -4.83 14.67 2.41
C ARG A 10 -3.90 14.92 3.60
N GLY A 11 -2.78 14.25 3.60
CA GLY A 11 -1.83 14.41 4.70
C GLY A 11 -0.95 15.63 4.54
N PRO A 12 -0.33 16.11 5.63
CA PRO A 12 0.68 17.17 5.55
C PRO A 12 1.96 16.68 4.89
N ASP A 13 2.23 15.38 5.00
CA ASP A 13 3.44 14.74 4.50
C ASP A 13 3.10 13.56 3.61
N ASP A 14 4.08 13.14 2.80
CA ASP A 14 3.97 11.94 2.00
C ASP A 14 3.89 10.70 2.91
N TRP A 15 3.15 9.69 2.47
CA TRP A 15 2.92 8.46 3.21
C TRP A 15 2.29 8.68 4.59
N SER A 16 1.44 9.68 4.71
CA SER A 16 0.71 9.98 5.94
C SER A 16 -0.74 9.55 5.86
N GLY A 17 -1.35 9.35 7.01
CA GLY A 17 -2.75 8.97 7.15
C GLY A 17 -2.98 8.11 8.39
N PRO A 18 -4.24 7.82 8.70
CA PRO A 18 -4.57 7.06 9.89
C PRO A 18 -4.25 5.58 9.75
N THR A 19 -3.77 4.98 10.82
CA THR A 19 -3.73 3.54 11.00
C THR A 19 -4.92 3.17 11.88
N LEU A 20 -5.78 2.30 11.39
CA LEU A 20 -6.98 1.90 12.10
C LEU A 20 -6.62 0.92 13.22
N PRO A 21 -7.45 0.85 14.29
CA PRO A 21 -7.27 -0.18 15.32
C PRO A 21 -7.27 -1.58 14.70
N ALA A 22 -6.43 -2.46 15.24
CA ALA A 22 -6.24 -3.80 14.70
C ALA A 22 -7.52 -4.63 14.72
N ILE A 23 -7.67 -5.45 13.68
CA ILE A 23 -8.72 -6.46 13.60
C ILE A 23 -8.00 -7.81 13.69
N GLY A 24 -8.03 -8.43 14.88
CA GLY A 24 -7.18 -9.58 15.13
C GLY A 24 -5.71 -9.16 15.07
N ASN A 25 -4.91 -9.81 14.23
CA ASN A 25 -3.51 -9.43 14.01
C ASN A 25 -3.31 -8.62 12.72
N ALA A 26 -4.39 -8.16 12.11
CA ALA A 26 -4.34 -7.36 10.89
C ALA A 26 -4.61 -5.88 11.19
N VAL A 27 -3.92 -5.00 10.48
CA VAL A 27 -4.17 -3.56 10.54
C VAL A 27 -4.44 -3.03 9.15
N ALA A 28 -5.35 -2.06 9.08
CA ALA A 28 -5.64 -1.30 7.87
C ALA A 28 -5.03 0.08 8.01
N LYS A 29 -4.32 0.51 6.99
CA LYS A 29 -3.68 1.82 6.93
C LYS A 29 -4.19 2.58 5.74
N LEU A 30 -4.69 3.80 5.96
CA LEU A 30 -5.01 4.73 4.89
C LEU A 30 -3.83 5.68 4.73
N ARG A 31 -3.38 5.87 3.49
CA ARG A 31 -2.23 6.75 3.23
C ARG A 31 -2.51 7.64 2.02
N TRP A 32 -2.07 8.88 2.12
CA TRP A 32 -1.91 9.78 1.00
C TRP A 32 -0.45 9.73 0.57
N ILE A 33 -0.19 9.50 -0.72
CA ILE A 33 1.16 9.32 -1.25
C ILE A 33 1.36 10.14 -2.51
N SER A 34 2.59 10.60 -2.73
CA SER A 34 2.98 11.28 -3.97
C SER A 34 4.35 10.86 -4.48
N THR A 35 5.12 10.13 -3.68
CA THR A 35 6.44 9.61 -4.06
C THR A 35 6.54 8.13 -3.69
N PRO A 36 7.45 7.37 -4.33
CA PRO A 36 7.65 5.99 -3.96
C PRO A 36 8.26 5.87 -2.56
N PHE A 37 7.94 4.77 -1.90
CA PHE A 37 8.60 4.39 -0.67
C PHE A 37 9.93 3.70 -1.05
N ARG A 38 10.36 2.69 -0.31
CA ARG A 38 11.54 1.90 -0.66
C ARG A 38 11.14 0.47 -0.97
N TRP A 39 12.00 -0.26 -1.66
CA TRP A 39 11.84 -1.71 -1.74
C TRP A 39 11.83 -2.30 -0.34
N HIS A 40 10.86 -3.14 -0.06
CA HIS A 40 10.84 -3.88 1.19
C HIS A 40 10.21 -5.24 1.00
N ARG A 41 10.60 -6.16 1.89
CA ARG A 41 10.13 -7.53 1.87
C ARG A 41 8.93 -7.68 2.78
N ASN A 42 7.89 -8.34 2.28
CA ASN A 42 6.71 -8.61 3.09
C ASN A 42 6.96 -9.69 4.14
N THR A 43 6.47 -9.42 5.34
CA THR A 43 6.30 -10.43 6.38
C THR A 43 4.80 -10.72 6.47
N GLY A 44 4.40 -11.88 5.96
CA GLY A 44 2.99 -12.19 5.74
C GLY A 44 2.48 -11.57 4.44
N ARG A 45 1.18 -11.72 4.20
CA ARG A 45 0.54 -11.14 3.01
C ARG A 45 0.17 -9.70 3.27
N GLU A 46 0.18 -8.91 2.19
CA GLU A 46 -0.25 -7.51 2.21
C GLU A 46 -1.25 -7.28 1.10
N LEU A 47 -2.39 -6.70 1.44
CA LEU A 47 -3.35 -6.21 0.45
C LEU A 47 -3.09 -4.73 0.22
N PHE A 48 -2.91 -4.34 -1.04
CA PHE A 48 -2.69 -2.97 -1.44
C PHE A 48 -3.78 -2.57 -2.43
N MET A 49 -4.54 -1.54 -2.12
CA MET A 49 -5.63 -1.06 -2.96
C MET A 49 -5.48 0.42 -3.24
N VAL A 50 -5.63 0.81 -4.50
CA VAL A 50 -5.72 2.23 -4.86
C VAL A 50 -7.17 2.66 -4.71
N ILE A 51 -7.42 3.62 -3.82
CA ILE A 51 -8.75 4.22 -3.62
C ILE A 51 -8.99 5.31 -4.64
N ASP A 52 -7.98 6.17 -4.83
CA ASP A 52 -8.03 7.29 -5.76
C ASP A 52 -6.64 7.53 -6.33
N GLY A 53 -6.56 7.75 -7.62
CA GLY A 53 -5.30 7.97 -8.32
C GLY A 53 -4.81 6.73 -9.06
N GLU A 54 -3.49 6.67 -9.25
CA GLU A 54 -2.87 5.62 -10.04
C GLU A 54 -1.49 5.28 -9.48
N VAL A 55 -1.20 3.99 -9.35
CA VAL A 55 0.06 3.50 -8.80
C VAL A 55 0.59 2.36 -9.65
N ASP A 56 1.85 2.44 -10.04
CA ASP A 56 2.56 1.31 -10.63
C ASP A 56 3.23 0.53 -9.50
N MET A 57 2.74 -0.67 -9.23
CA MET A 57 3.30 -1.55 -8.21
C MET A 57 4.36 -2.43 -8.82
N HIS A 58 5.58 -2.34 -8.32
CA HIS A 58 6.69 -3.21 -8.71
C HIS A 58 6.82 -4.33 -7.68
N VAL A 59 6.81 -5.58 -8.15
CA VAL A 59 6.89 -6.77 -7.31
C VAL A 59 7.95 -7.69 -7.85
N ARG A 60 8.74 -8.28 -6.97
CA ARG A 60 9.75 -9.28 -7.33
C ARG A 60 9.87 -10.32 -6.22
N ALA A 61 10.32 -11.53 -6.59
CA ALA A 61 10.51 -12.61 -5.62
C ALA A 61 11.70 -12.34 -4.69
N GLY A 62 12.70 -11.63 -5.16
CA GLY A 62 13.89 -11.28 -4.39
C GLY A 62 14.78 -10.32 -5.18
N PRO A 63 15.94 -9.91 -4.61
CA PRO A 63 16.77 -8.83 -5.19
C PRO A 63 17.25 -9.10 -6.62
N ASP A 64 17.48 -10.35 -6.99
CA ASP A 64 17.99 -10.74 -8.31
C ASP A 64 16.90 -11.27 -9.23
N ALA A 65 15.65 -11.27 -8.79
CA ALA A 65 14.53 -11.78 -9.57
C ALA A 65 14.01 -10.70 -10.54
N PRO A 66 13.34 -11.12 -11.63
CA PRO A 66 12.69 -10.16 -12.51
C PRO A 66 11.62 -9.36 -11.78
N VAL A 67 11.45 -8.12 -12.18
CA VAL A 67 10.44 -7.22 -11.63
C VAL A 67 9.19 -7.29 -12.50
N ASP A 68 8.06 -7.59 -11.87
CA ASP A 68 6.75 -7.45 -12.49
C ASP A 68 6.17 -6.08 -12.12
N VAL A 69 5.58 -5.41 -13.09
CA VAL A 69 4.94 -4.10 -12.87
C VAL A 69 3.46 -4.24 -13.12
N VAL A 70 2.67 -3.88 -12.11
CA VAL A 70 1.21 -3.89 -12.21
C VAL A 70 0.71 -2.46 -12.09
N ASN A 71 -0.05 -2.01 -13.07
CA ASN A 71 -0.69 -0.70 -13.02
C ASN A 71 -2.01 -0.80 -12.27
N LEU A 72 -2.10 -0.09 -11.17
CA LEU A 72 -3.30 -0.05 -10.33
C LEU A 72 -3.98 1.30 -10.50
N THR A 73 -5.24 1.28 -10.88
CA THR A 73 -6.11 2.45 -10.96
C THR A 73 -7.12 2.43 -9.82
N SER A 74 -7.93 3.48 -9.70
CA SER A 74 -8.92 3.59 -8.62
C SER A 74 -9.81 2.34 -8.57
N GLY A 75 -9.85 1.69 -7.42
CA GLY A 75 -10.58 0.45 -7.18
C GLY A 75 -9.79 -0.82 -7.46
N SER A 76 -8.60 -0.73 -8.06
CA SER A 76 -7.74 -1.89 -8.29
C SER A 76 -6.96 -2.25 -7.03
N MET A 77 -6.70 -3.54 -6.85
CA MET A 77 -5.93 -4.01 -5.71
C MET A 77 -5.01 -5.16 -6.12
N VAL A 78 -3.97 -5.36 -5.34
CA VAL A 78 -3.05 -6.48 -5.49
C VAL A 78 -2.82 -7.12 -4.11
N LEU A 79 -2.78 -8.44 -4.08
CA LEU A 79 -2.39 -9.20 -2.89
C LEU A 79 -0.95 -9.65 -3.09
N ILE A 80 -0.06 -9.13 -2.25
CA ILE A 80 1.36 -9.43 -2.29
C ILE A 80 1.62 -10.56 -1.30
N ASP A 81 2.30 -11.61 -1.76
CA ASP A 81 2.52 -12.80 -0.94
C ASP A 81 3.65 -12.61 0.07
N ASP A 82 3.63 -13.46 1.08
CA ASP A 82 4.68 -13.51 2.08
C ASP A 82 6.04 -13.72 1.40
N GLY A 83 7.02 -12.91 1.78
CA GLY A 83 8.38 -13.01 1.28
C GLY A 83 8.65 -12.29 -0.03
N GLU A 84 7.64 -11.83 -0.74
CA GLU A 84 7.84 -11.01 -1.94
C GLU A 84 8.32 -9.62 -1.56
N GLU A 85 9.11 -9.02 -2.44
CA GLU A 85 9.53 -7.63 -2.30
C GLU A 85 8.72 -6.74 -3.23
N HIS A 86 8.42 -5.53 -2.78
CA HIS A 86 7.63 -4.61 -3.57
C HIS A 86 7.98 -3.16 -3.29
N VAL A 87 7.61 -2.30 -4.24
CA VAL A 87 7.65 -0.85 -4.09
C VAL A 87 6.55 -0.23 -4.94
N ALA A 88 5.84 0.74 -4.37
CA ALA A 88 4.75 1.46 -5.03
C ALA A 88 5.28 2.76 -5.63
N TYR A 89 5.00 2.98 -6.92
CA TYR A 89 5.33 4.22 -7.63
C TYR A 89 4.04 4.94 -7.99
N PRO A 90 3.60 5.94 -7.21
CA PRO A 90 2.42 6.71 -7.57
C PRO A 90 2.69 7.59 -8.79
N ARG A 91 1.66 7.72 -9.63
CA ARG A 91 1.68 8.68 -10.74
C ARG A 91 0.93 9.94 -10.28
N GLY A 92 1.68 10.94 -9.80
CA GLY A 92 1.09 12.06 -9.09
C GLY A 92 0.68 11.64 -7.68
N GLU A 93 -0.36 12.25 -7.12
CA GLU A 93 -0.85 11.88 -5.80
C GLU A 93 -1.87 10.75 -5.87
N ALA A 94 -1.89 9.93 -4.84
CA ALA A 94 -2.83 8.82 -4.73
C ALA A 94 -3.26 8.63 -3.27
N ARG A 95 -4.41 8.00 -3.11
CA ARG A 95 -4.94 7.57 -1.81
C ARG A 95 -5.05 6.07 -1.84
N ILE A 96 -4.45 5.43 -0.86
CA ILE A 96 -4.33 3.97 -0.83
C ILE A 96 -4.79 3.40 0.50
N LEU A 97 -5.22 2.14 0.43
CA LEU A 97 -5.50 1.30 1.60
C LEU A 97 -4.52 0.15 1.60
N VAL A 98 -3.84 -0.04 2.71
CA VAL A 98 -2.96 -1.19 2.94
C VAL A 98 -3.52 -1.99 4.10
N VAL A 99 -3.66 -3.30 3.91
CA VAL A 99 -4.03 -4.23 4.98
C VAL A 99 -2.91 -5.26 5.12
N GLU A 100 -2.35 -5.34 6.31
CA GLU A 100 -1.19 -6.20 6.57
C GLU A 100 -1.17 -6.68 8.01
N GLN A 101 -0.24 -7.56 8.32
CA GLN A 101 -0.05 -7.98 9.70
C GLN A 101 0.49 -6.82 10.53
N GLU A 102 0.11 -6.76 11.80
CA GLU A 102 0.41 -5.64 12.67
C GLU A 102 1.89 -5.30 12.77
N GLN A 103 2.77 -6.30 12.61
CA GLN A 103 4.22 -6.15 12.73
C GLN A 103 4.92 -5.94 11.39
N SER A 104 4.17 -5.85 10.30
CA SER A 104 4.73 -5.61 8.96
C SER A 104 5.06 -4.15 8.76
N GLU A 105 6.02 -3.89 7.88
CA GLU A 105 6.28 -2.54 7.43
C GLU A 105 5.14 -2.06 6.51
#